data_ef96a642b0c55899a72e36ca9c134453
#
_entry.id   ef96a642b0c55899a72e36ca9c134453
#
_cell.length_a   1.000
_cell.length_b   1.000
_cell.length_c   1.000
_cell.angle_alpha   90.00
_cell.angle_beta   90.00
_cell.angle_gamma   90.00
#
_symmetry.space_group_name_H-M   'P 1'
#
loop_
_entity.id
_entity.type
_entity.pdbx_description
1 polymer ?
#
loop_
_entity_poly.entity_id
_entity_poly.type
_entity_poly.pdbx_seq_one_letter_code
_entity_poly.pdbx_strand_id
1 'polypeptide(L)'
;GYAANVEAVTVSPAPAIDFTDAPEATVVDTPGTPTIASLVAVLNAEYPRGDREWTAADTLKNVVLKVTEPTGETWPLAIGLPGDREVDPKRLEAALTPAEAAPFEEADFAAHPALVKGYIGPGALGKESPSKVKYLVDPRVSSGTSWVTGADEQGRHVLHLVTGRDFTPDGFIDVAEVREGDPAPDGSGPLALARGIEMGHIFQLGRKYAEALGLKVLDSNGKLVTVTMGSYGVGVSRAVAAVAEATCDDKGLAWPLELAPYQVQVLVTGKDQEMSQTAEDLAGQLSGVGLDVLYDDRKASPGVKFTDAEVLGMPIAVVVGRGLKNGVVEVRNRRTGERREVPVAEAVTAVRELTGR
;
A
#
# COMPACT_ATOMS: atom_id res chain seq x y z
N GLY A 1 -11.79 12.24 6.30
CA GLY A 1 -11.47 11.72 4.99
C GLY A 1 -11.34 10.20 5.04
N TYR A 2 -11.55 9.55 3.92
CA TYR A 2 -11.41 8.11 3.77
C TYR A 2 -9.93 7.70 3.72
N ALA A 3 -9.57 6.62 4.41
CA ALA A 3 -8.24 6.01 4.34
C ALA A 3 -8.39 4.49 4.51
N ALA A 4 -7.76 3.72 3.62
CA ALA A 4 -7.76 2.27 3.66
C ALA A 4 -6.54 1.71 2.92
N ASN A 5 -6.17 0.47 3.19
CA ASN A 5 -5.27 -0.27 2.32
C ASN A 5 -5.94 -0.49 0.95
N VAL A 6 -5.14 -0.54 -0.11
CA VAL A 6 -5.64 -0.66 -1.49
C VAL A 6 -6.57 -1.87 -1.65
N GLU A 7 -6.24 -3.01 -1.04
CA GLU A 7 -7.04 -4.23 -1.08
C GLU A 7 -8.37 -4.13 -0.32
N ALA A 8 -8.52 -3.17 0.58
CA ALA A 8 -9.72 -2.96 1.39
C ALA A 8 -10.67 -1.88 0.84
N VAL A 9 -10.24 -1.13 -0.17
CA VAL A 9 -11.09 -0.12 -0.80
C VAL A 9 -12.25 -0.80 -1.53
N THR A 10 -13.49 -0.37 -1.26
CA THR A 10 -14.67 -0.85 -2.00
C THR A 10 -15.00 0.13 -3.13
N VAL A 11 -15.46 -0.40 -4.25
CA VAL A 11 -15.91 0.40 -5.39
C VAL A 11 -17.42 0.57 -5.32
N SER A 12 -17.90 1.81 -5.30
CA SER A 12 -19.31 2.09 -5.42
C SER A 12 -19.76 1.77 -6.86
N PRO A 13 -20.87 1.03 -7.06
CA PRO A 13 -21.41 0.83 -8.39
C PRO A 13 -21.65 2.18 -9.07
N ALA A 14 -21.31 2.27 -10.36
CA ALA A 14 -21.67 3.43 -11.14
C ALA A 14 -23.20 3.57 -11.17
N PRO A 15 -23.75 4.79 -11.15
CA PRO A 15 -25.20 4.98 -11.31
C PRO A 15 -25.69 4.31 -12.60
N ALA A 16 -26.88 3.70 -12.54
CA ALA A 16 -27.50 3.18 -13.75
C ALA A 16 -27.73 4.31 -14.75
N ILE A 17 -27.36 4.08 -16.02
CA ILE A 17 -27.51 5.03 -17.12
C ILE A 17 -28.73 4.64 -17.93
N ASP A 18 -29.54 5.63 -18.33
CA ASP A 18 -30.62 5.41 -19.30
C ASP A 18 -29.98 5.12 -20.67
N PHE A 19 -30.35 4.01 -21.24
CA PHE A 19 -29.84 3.53 -22.52
C PHE A 19 -30.89 3.53 -23.66
N THR A 20 -32.02 4.20 -23.47
CA THR A 20 -33.10 4.24 -24.45
C THR A 20 -32.63 4.74 -25.82
N ASP A 21 -31.74 5.72 -25.84
CA ASP A 21 -31.15 6.28 -27.05
C ASP A 21 -29.74 5.77 -27.36
N ALA A 22 -29.27 4.76 -26.65
CA ALA A 22 -27.93 4.20 -26.90
C ALA A 22 -27.88 3.48 -28.25
N PRO A 23 -26.80 3.63 -29.06
CA PRO A 23 -26.61 2.91 -30.31
C PRO A 23 -26.82 1.41 -30.15
N GLU A 24 -27.32 0.75 -31.17
CA GLU A 24 -27.44 -0.71 -31.19
C GLU A 24 -26.05 -1.38 -31.20
N ALA A 25 -25.97 -2.52 -30.54
CA ALA A 25 -24.75 -3.32 -30.51
C ALA A 25 -24.41 -3.80 -31.94
N THR A 26 -23.19 -3.56 -32.39
CA THR A 26 -22.77 -3.84 -33.76
C THR A 26 -21.49 -4.69 -33.75
N VAL A 27 -21.53 -5.84 -34.41
CA VAL A 27 -20.33 -6.67 -34.61
C VAL A 27 -19.49 -6.11 -35.75
N VAL A 28 -18.19 -5.98 -35.50
CA VAL A 28 -17.22 -5.43 -36.46
C VAL A 28 -16.02 -6.37 -36.62
N ASP A 29 -15.40 -6.33 -37.81
CA ASP A 29 -14.19 -7.12 -38.09
C ASP A 29 -12.97 -6.41 -37.52
N THR A 30 -12.24 -7.12 -36.69
CA THR A 30 -11.03 -6.63 -36.01
C THR A 30 -9.96 -7.71 -36.02
N PRO A 31 -9.45 -8.09 -37.19
CA PRO A 31 -8.50 -9.19 -37.33
C PRO A 31 -7.17 -8.86 -36.62
N GLY A 32 -6.59 -9.84 -35.95
CA GLY A 32 -5.28 -9.68 -35.29
C GLY A 32 -5.29 -8.80 -34.03
N THR A 33 -6.42 -8.66 -33.35
CA THR A 33 -6.55 -7.81 -32.15
C THR A 33 -6.89 -8.60 -30.87
N PRO A 34 -6.05 -9.56 -30.46
CA PRO A 34 -6.32 -10.34 -29.25
C PRO A 34 -6.01 -9.59 -27.94
N THR A 35 -5.53 -8.35 -28.02
CA THR A 35 -5.18 -7.51 -26.85
C THR A 35 -5.94 -6.19 -26.90
N ILE A 36 -6.18 -5.60 -25.72
CA ILE A 36 -6.82 -4.27 -25.59
C ILE A 36 -6.08 -3.21 -26.42
N ALA A 37 -4.76 -3.17 -26.35
CA ALA A 37 -3.97 -2.17 -27.07
C ALA A 37 -4.13 -2.30 -28.60
N SER A 38 -4.07 -3.53 -29.15
CA SER A 38 -4.26 -3.77 -30.58
C SER A 38 -5.71 -3.46 -31.01
N LEU A 39 -6.70 -3.79 -30.17
CA LEU A 39 -8.10 -3.46 -30.42
C LEU A 39 -8.30 -1.94 -30.49
N VAL A 40 -7.86 -1.19 -29.48
CA VAL A 40 -7.99 0.27 -29.44
C VAL A 40 -7.34 0.94 -30.65
N ALA A 41 -6.17 0.44 -31.10
CA ALA A 41 -5.52 0.96 -32.30
C ALA A 41 -6.37 0.78 -33.57
N VAL A 42 -6.96 -0.41 -33.78
CA VAL A 42 -7.86 -0.67 -34.92
C VAL A 42 -9.14 0.14 -34.81
N LEU A 43 -9.74 0.25 -33.62
CA LEU A 43 -10.96 1.04 -33.43
C LEU A 43 -10.75 2.50 -33.80
N ASN A 44 -9.63 3.11 -33.39
CA ASN A 44 -9.34 4.50 -33.74
C ASN A 44 -9.03 4.70 -35.22
N ALA A 45 -8.47 3.70 -35.91
CA ALA A 45 -8.16 3.76 -37.31
C ALA A 45 -9.38 3.51 -38.23
N GLU A 46 -10.22 2.51 -37.93
CA GLU A 46 -11.24 2.01 -38.83
C GLU A 46 -12.66 2.30 -38.35
N TYR A 47 -12.89 2.49 -37.06
CA TYR A 47 -14.19 2.74 -36.44
C TYR A 47 -14.16 3.97 -35.52
N PRO A 48 -13.69 5.15 -36.00
CA PRO A 48 -13.50 6.31 -35.14
C PRO A 48 -14.83 6.81 -34.55
N ARG A 49 -14.79 7.27 -33.31
CA ARG A 49 -15.92 7.99 -32.68
C ARG A 49 -15.92 9.43 -33.15
N GLY A 50 -17.14 10.02 -33.17
CA GLY A 50 -17.30 11.43 -33.58
C GLY A 50 -16.94 12.43 -32.47
N ASP A 51 -16.88 12.00 -31.23
CA ASP A 51 -16.72 12.84 -30.04
C ASP A 51 -15.31 12.78 -29.42
N ARG A 52 -14.65 11.64 -29.46
CA ARG A 52 -13.30 11.40 -28.89
C ARG A 52 -12.71 10.11 -29.43
N GLU A 53 -11.43 9.88 -29.15
CA GLU A 53 -10.78 8.60 -29.40
C GLU A 53 -11.28 7.49 -28.45
N TRP A 54 -11.24 6.26 -28.96
CA TRP A 54 -11.40 5.06 -28.14
C TRP A 54 -10.20 4.89 -27.22
N THR A 55 -10.46 4.45 -25.99
CA THR A 55 -9.44 4.14 -24.99
C THR A 55 -9.67 2.74 -24.42
N ALA A 56 -8.70 2.24 -23.67
CA ALA A 56 -8.86 0.99 -22.96
C ALA A 56 -10.06 0.98 -22.00
N ALA A 57 -10.38 2.13 -21.40
CA ALA A 57 -11.54 2.28 -20.50
C ALA A 57 -12.91 2.10 -21.20
N ASP A 58 -12.96 2.18 -22.53
CA ASP A 58 -14.19 1.92 -23.31
C ASP A 58 -14.39 0.43 -23.59
N THR A 59 -13.42 -0.41 -23.25
CA THR A 59 -13.47 -1.84 -23.52
C THR A 59 -13.86 -2.64 -22.27
N LEU A 60 -14.57 -3.74 -22.47
CA LEU A 60 -14.88 -4.73 -21.42
C LEU A 60 -13.99 -5.95 -21.63
N LYS A 61 -13.08 -6.18 -20.72
CA LYS A 61 -12.17 -7.32 -20.69
C LYS A 61 -12.76 -8.46 -19.87
N ASN A 62 -12.77 -9.66 -20.42
CA ASN A 62 -13.26 -10.86 -19.76
C ASN A 62 -12.10 -11.78 -19.42
N VAL A 63 -11.78 -11.90 -18.11
CA VAL A 63 -10.73 -12.77 -17.57
C VAL A 63 -11.36 -14.08 -17.10
N VAL A 64 -10.88 -15.22 -17.60
CA VAL A 64 -11.40 -16.52 -17.20
C VAL A 64 -10.43 -17.22 -16.29
N LEU A 65 -10.95 -17.72 -15.17
CA LEU A 65 -10.22 -18.35 -14.09
C LEU A 65 -10.77 -19.73 -13.79
N LYS A 66 -9.89 -20.63 -13.34
CA LYS A 66 -10.24 -21.89 -12.70
C LYS A 66 -10.24 -21.68 -11.19
N VAL A 67 -11.39 -21.83 -10.57
CA VAL A 67 -11.56 -21.75 -9.11
C VAL A 67 -11.49 -23.16 -8.55
N THR A 68 -10.71 -23.37 -7.49
CA THR A 68 -10.53 -24.64 -6.79
C THR A 68 -11.05 -24.50 -5.36
N GLU A 69 -12.08 -25.25 -5.01
CA GLU A 69 -12.62 -25.30 -3.65
C GLU A 69 -11.67 -26.11 -2.72
N PRO A 70 -11.73 -25.89 -1.39
CA PRO A 70 -10.97 -26.71 -0.44
C PRO A 70 -11.22 -28.20 -0.52
N THR A 71 -12.34 -28.61 -1.12
CA THR A 71 -12.70 -30.00 -1.39
C THR A 71 -11.92 -30.59 -2.58
N GLY A 72 -11.22 -29.76 -3.36
CA GLY A 72 -10.58 -30.14 -4.61
C GLY A 72 -11.51 -30.07 -5.84
N GLU A 73 -12.79 -29.71 -5.67
CA GLU A 73 -13.69 -29.45 -6.79
C GLU A 73 -13.27 -28.18 -7.52
N THR A 74 -13.32 -28.22 -8.86
CA THR A 74 -12.96 -27.07 -9.70
C THR A 74 -14.13 -26.61 -10.54
N TRP A 75 -14.24 -25.27 -10.72
CA TRP A 75 -15.26 -24.69 -11.59
C TRP A 75 -14.74 -23.42 -12.28
N PRO A 76 -15.26 -23.09 -13.47
CA PRO A 76 -14.82 -21.90 -14.22
C PRO A 76 -15.54 -20.64 -13.74
N LEU A 77 -14.79 -19.53 -13.64
CA LEU A 77 -15.29 -18.19 -13.35
C LEU A 77 -14.79 -17.20 -14.40
N ALA A 78 -15.68 -16.44 -15.00
CA ALA A 78 -15.33 -15.30 -15.82
C ALA A 78 -15.58 -14.00 -15.06
N ILE A 79 -14.62 -13.06 -15.14
CA ILE A 79 -14.70 -11.75 -14.51
C ILE A 79 -14.61 -10.68 -15.61
N GLY A 80 -15.69 -9.91 -15.78
CA GLY A 80 -15.73 -8.75 -16.67
C GLY A 80 -15.32 -7.48 -15.95
N LEU A 81 -14.34 -6.77 -16.48
CA LEU A 81 -13.87 -5.51 -15.91
C LEU A 81 -13.48 -4.52 -17.04
N PRO A 82 -13.46 -3.20 -16.77
CA PRO A 82 -12.97 -2.23 -17.75
C PRO A 82 -11.58 -2.60 -18.24
N GLY A 83 -11.32 -2.48 -19.53
CA GLY A 83 -10.10 -2.95 -20.16
C GLY A 83 -8.83 -2.20 -19.72
N ASP A 84 -8.98 -1.05 -19.12
CA ASP A 84 -7.89 -0.31 -18.50
C ASP A 84 -7.53 -0.83 -17.08
N ARG A 85 -8.28 -1.78 -16.50
CA ARG A 85 -8.07 -2.33 -15.16
C ARG A 85 -7.53 -3.75 -15.21
N GLU A 86 -6.73 -4.13 -14.20
CA GLU A 86 -6.31 -5.51 -13.96
C GLU A 86 -7.03 -6.09 -12.73
N VAL A 87 -7.12 -7.41 -12.67
CA VAL A 87 -7.58 -8.10 -11.47
C VAL A 87 -6.49 -8.00 -10.40
N ASP A 88 -6.81 -7.46 -9.24
CA ASP A 88 -5.91 -7.44 -8.09
C ASP A 88 -5.92 -8.81 -7.41
N PRO A 89 -4.76 -9.51 -7.32
CA PRO A 89 -4.69 -10.86 -6.76
C PRO A 89 -5.17 -10.95 -5.31
N LYS A 90 -4.89 -9.94 -4.48
CA LYS A 90 -5.28 -9.94 -3.06
C LYS A 90 -6.77 -9.71 -2.88
N ARG A 91 -7.35 -8.83 -3.70
CA ARG A 91 -8.79 -8.60 -3.71
C ARG A 91 -9.53 -9.84 -4.19
N LEU A 92 -9.00 -10.51 -5.22
CA LEU A 92 -9.54 -11.77 -5.73
C LEU A 92 -9.48 -12.88 -4.67
N GLU A 93 -8.33 -13.06 -4.01
CA GLU A 93 -8.15 -14.00 -2.91
C GLU A 93 -9.18 -13.74 -1.78
N ALA A 94 -9.31 -12.48 -1.35
CA ALA A 94 -10.27 -12.10 -0.31
C ALA A 94 -11.74 -12.39 -0.72
N ALA A 95 -12.09 -12.16 -1.98
CA ALA A 95 -13.45 -12.36 -2.50
C ALA A 95 -13.80 -13.84 -2.69
N LEU A 96 -12.83 -14.72 -2.91
CA LEU A 96 -13.05 -16.15 -3.18
C LEU A 96 -12.72 -17.04 -1.97
N THR A 97 -12.05 -16.53 -0.94
CA THR A 97 -11.69 -17.32 0.26
C THR A 97 -12.90 -18.09 0.80
N PRO A 98 -12.77 -19.44 1.06
CA PRO A 98 -11.55 -20.23 1.13
C PRO A 98 -11.10 -20.91 -0.18
N ALA A 99 -11.74 -20.62 -1.32
CA ALA A 99 -11.35 -21.16 -2.61
C ALA A 99 -10.14 -20.40 -3.21
N GLU A 100 -9.38 -21.07 -4.05
CA GLU A 100 -8.24 -20.52 -4.77
C GLU A 100 -8.57 -20.33 -6.25
N ALA A 101 -7.99 -19.32 -6.90
CA ALA A 101 -8.18 -19.09 -8.33
C ALA A 101 -6.86 -19.04 -9.09
N ALA A 102 -6.84 -19.65 -10.27
CA ALA A 102 -5.72 -19.62 -11.21
C ALA A 102 -6.23 -19.24 -12.61
N PRO A 103 -5.41 -18.59 -13.45
CA PRO A 103 -5.75 -18.36 -14.85
C PRO A 103 -6.03 -19.66 -15.60
N PHE A 104 -6.92 -19.60 -16.59
CA PHE A 104 -7.14 -20.73 -17.52
C PHE A 104 -5.86 -21.01 -18.30
N GLU A 105 -5.53 -22.31 -18.42
CA GLU A 105 -4.49 -22.84 -19.28
C GLU A 105 -5.08 -23.32 -20.62
N GLU A 106 -4.23 -23.67 -21.58
CA GLU A 106 -4.67 -24.17 -22.90
C GLU A 106 -5.58 -25.40 -22.82
N ALA A 107 -5.35 -26.27 -21.85
CA ALA A 107 -6.19 -27.45 -21.61
C ALA A 107 -7.60 -27.08 -21.13
N ASP A 108 -7.70 -26.02 -20.32
CA ASP A 108 -8.98 -25.51 -19.82
C ASP A 108 -9.78 -24.84 -20.96
N PHE A 109 -9.12 -24.09 -21.85
CA PHE A 109 -9.77 -23.53 -23.06
C PHE A 109 -10.22 -24.67 -24.03
N ALA A 110 -9.43 -25.71 -24.19
CA ALA A 110 -9.82 -26.86 -25.01
C ALA A 110 -11.09 -27.57 -24.50
N ALA A 111 -11.30 -27.57 -23.18
CA ALA A 111 -12.52 -28.09 -22.55
C ALA A 111 -13.74 -27.14 -22.71
N HIS A 112 -13.51 -25.88 -23.04
CA HIS A 112 -14.55 -24.85 -23.18
C HIS A 112 -14.50 -24.19 -24.58
N PRO A 113 -14.80 -24.89 -25.66
CA PRO A 113 -14.61 -24.39 -27.04
C PRO A 113 -15.44 -23.14 -27.40
N ALA A 114 -16.47 -22.79 -26.61
CA ALA A 114 -17.22 -21.59 -26.78
C ALA A 114 -16.44 -20.31 -26.34
N LEU A 115 -15.32 -20.47 -25.61
CA LEU A 115 -14.46 -19.38 -25.14
C LEU A 115 -13.33 -19.14 -26.15
N VAL A 116 -13.50 -18.22 -27.06
CA VAL A 116 -12.49 -17.85 -28.05
C VAL A 116 -11.43 -16.95 -27.44
N LYS A 117 -10.26 -17.49 -27.09
CA LYS A 117 -9.16 -16.77 -26.44
C LYS A 117 -8.80 -15.48 -27.19
N GLY A 118 -8.79 -14.35 -26.51
CA GLY A 118 -8.58 -13.01 -27.07
C GLY A 118 -9.83 -12.34 -27.63
N TYR A 119 -10.97 -13.05 -27.75
CA TYR A 119 -12.22 -12.53 -28.31
C TYR A 119 -13.45 -12.94 -27.49
N ILE A 120 -13.28 -13.26 -26.21
CA ILE A 120 -14.36 -13.68 -25.32
C ILE A 120 -15.29 -12.50 -25.02
N GLY A 121 -16.56 -12.67 -25.36
CA GLY A 121 -17.62 -11.73 -25.08
C GLY A 121 -18.66 -12.25 -24.08
N PRO A 122 -19.57 -11.40 -23.61
CA PRO A 122 -20.65 -11.83 -22.73
C PRO A 122 -21.62 -12.85 -23.34
N GLY A 123 -21.68 -12.99 -24.68
CA GLY A 123 -22.51 -13.98 -25.35
C GLY A 123 -22.16 -15.43 -25.02
N ALA A 124 -20.86 -15.71 -24.78
CA ALA A 124 -20.41 -17.01 -24.38
C ALA A 124 -20.42 -17.22 -22.83
N LEU A 125 -20.70 -16.18 -22.03
CA LEU A 125 -20.55 -16.17 -20.58
C LEU A 125 -21.90 -16.11 -19.85
N GLY A 126 -21.93 -16.65 -18.63
CA GLY A 126 -23.13 -16.73 -17.78
C GLY A 126 -23.73 -18.12 -17.70
N LYS A 127 -24.52 -18.37 -16.69
CA LYS A 127 -25.12 -19.68 -16.40
C LYS A 127 -26.02 -20.21 -17.52
N GLU A 128 -26.65 -19.32 -18.28
CA GLU A 128 -27.56 -19.67 -19.39
C GLU A 128 -26.84 -19.68 -20.75
N SER A 129 -25.54 -19.35 -20.79
CA SER A 129 -24.74 -19.30 -22.01
C SER A 129 -24.30 -20.70 -22.50
N PRO A 130 -23.79 -20.80 -23.74
CA PRO A 130 -23.24 -22.05 -24.26
C PRO A 130 -22.10 -22.64 -23.41
N SER A 131 -21.24 -21.78 -22.79
CA SER A 131 -20.15 -22.25 -21.94
C SER A 131 -20.58 -22.62 -20.52
N LYS A 132 -21.70 -22.10 -20.05
CA LYS A 132 -22.18 -22.17 -18.66
C LYS A 132 -21.16 -21.70 -17.61
N VAL A 133 -20.21 -20.89 -18.05
CA VAL A 133 -19.20 -20.27 -17.16
C VAL A 133 -19.86 -19.16 -16.38
N LYS A 134 -19.83 -19.24 -15.04
CA LYS A 134 -20.35 -18.17 -14.18
C LYS A 134 -19.69 -16.83 -14.52
N TYR A 135 -20.50 -15.82 -14.75
CA TYR A 135 -20.04 -14.50 -15.18
C TYR A 135 -20.32 -13.43 -14.14
N LEU A 136 -19.28 -12.93 -13.50
CA LEU A 136 -19.36 -11.80 -12.58
C LEU A 136 -18.67 -10.59 -13.20
N VAL A 137 -19.15 -9.40 -12.89
CA VAL A 137 -18.56 -8.17 -13.42
C VAL A 137 -18.16 -7.20 -12.32
N ASP A 138 -17.17 -6.35 -12.61
CA ASP A 138 -16.79 -5.24 -11.74
C ASP A 138 -17.98 -4.28 -11.53
N PRO A 139 -18.15 -3.68 -10.34
CA PRO A 139 -19.23 -2.73 -10.07
C PRO A 139 -19.30 -1.54 -11.04
N ARG A 140 -18.22 -1.20 -11.75
CA ARG A 140 -18.20 -0.17 -12.80
C ARG A 140 -18.97 -0.60 -14.06
N VAL A 141 -19.17 -1.89 -14.26
CA VAL A 141 -19.96 -2.47 -15.37
C VAL A 141 -21.43 -2.52 -14.98
N SER A 142 -21.99 -1.38 -14.61
CA SER A 142 -23.36 -1.26 -14.15
C SER A 142 -24.36 -1.16 -15.33
N SER A 143 -25.65 -1.27 -15.01
CA SER A 143 -26.72 -1.16 -16.02
C SER A 143 -26.62 0.16 -16.79
N GLY A 144 -26.73 0.07 -18.13
CA GLY A 144 -26.66 1.20 -19.05
C GLY A 144 -25.25 1.60 -19.49
N THR A 145 -24.19 1.03 -18.89
CA THR A 145 -22.82 1.26 -19.38
C THR A 145 -22.60 0.57 -20.71
N SER A 146 -21.95 1.26 -21.65
CA SER A 146 -21.70 0.79 -23.03
C SER A 146 -20.24 0.44 -23.24
N TRP A 147 -19.99 -0.70 -23.86
CA TRP A 147 -18.67 -1.32 -23.95
C TRP A 147 -18.33 -1.78 -25.36
N VAL A 148 -17.03 -1.90 -25.62
CA VAL A 148 -16.47 -2.71 -26.70
C VAL A 148 -15.90 -3.99 -26.11
N THR A 149 -16.27 -5.15 -26.65
CA THR A 149 -15.83 -6.45 -26.12
C THR A 149 -15.72 -7.50 -27.23
N GLY A 150 -15.18 -8.68 -26.93
CA GLY A 150 -15.15 -9.78 -27.88
C GLY A 150 -16.54 -10.18 -28.35
N ALA A 151 -16.63 -10.65 -29.59
CA ALA A 151 -17.87 -11.17 -30.21
C ALA A 151 -17.97 -12.70 -30.17
N ASP A 152 -17.18 -13.37 -29.30
CA ASP A 152 -17.09 -14.84 -29.20
C ASP A 152 -16.66 -15.53 -30.50
N GLU A 153 -16.08 -14.76 -31.43
CA GLU A 153 -15.58 -15.20 -32.72
C GLU A 153 -14.21 -14.59 -33.00
N GLN A 154 -13.29 -15.40 -33.54
CA GLN A 154 -11.94 -14.94 -33.82
C GLN A 154 -11.92 -13.77 -34.80
N GLY A 155 -11.21 -12.70 -34.47
CA GLY A 155 -11.08 -11.51 -35.31
C GLY A 155 -12.28 -10.59 -35.28
N ARG A 156 -13.20 -10.74 -34.31
CA ARG A 156 -14.41 -9.92 -34.21
C ARG A 156 -14.64 -9.34 -32.81
N HIS A 157 -15.14 -8.13 -32.78
CA HIS A 157 -15.59 -7.46 -31.55
C HIS A 157 -16.98 -6.85 -31.72
N VAL A 158 -17.65 -6.58 -30.60
CA VAL A 158 -18.95 -5.89 -30.56
C VAL A 158 -18.73 -4.46 -30.07
N LEU A 159 -19.22 -3.48 -30.83
CA LEU A 159 -19.28 -2.07 -30.40
C LEU A 159 -20.65 -1.81 -29.76
N HIS A 160 -20.68 -0.84 -28.82
CA HIS A 160 -21.90 -0.35 -28.19
C HIS A 160 -22.70 -1.43 -27.44
N LEU A 161 -22.07 -2.45 -26.94
CA LEU A 161 -22.71 -3.47 -26.12
C LEU A 161 -23.10 -2.90 -24.76
N VAL A 162 -24.38 -2.86 -24.44
CA VAL A 162 -24.91 -2.19 -23.24
C VAL A 162 -25.28 -3.20 -22.16
N THR A 163 -24.74 -3.03 -20.97
CA THR A 163 -25.08 -3.83 -19.79
C THR A 163 -26.55 -3.62 -19.41
N GLY A 164 -27.29 -4.69 -19.22
CA GLY A 164 -28.72 -4.68 -18.86
C GLY A 164 -29.67 -4.58 -20.09
N ARG A 165 -29.17 -4.24 -21.28
CA ARG A 165 -29.90 -4.34 -22.53
C ARG A 165 -29.49 -5.56 -23.34
N ASP A 166 -28.19 -5.71 -23.59
CA ASP A 166 -27.65 -6.70 -24.51
C ASP A 166 -27.11 -7.95 -23.78
N PHE A 167 -26.72 -7.77 -22.54
CA PHE A 167 -26.28 -8.86 -21.65
C PHE A 167 -26.57 -8.56 -20.19
N THR A 168 -26.72 -9.61 -19.40
CA THR A 168 -26.91 -9.52 -17.94
C THR A 168 -25.91 -10.45 -17.27
N PRO A 169 -25.00 -9.94 -16.40
CA PRO A 169 -24.09 -10.77 -15.65
C PRO A 169 -24.82 -11.58 -14.56
N ASP A 170 -24.22 -12.67 -14.08
CA ASP A 170 -24.75 -13.47 -12.96
C ASP A 170 -24.62 -12.73 -11.61
N GLY A 171 -23.89 -11.63 -11.55
CA GLY A 171 -23.68 -10.81 -10.36
C GLY A 171 -22.45 -9.91 -10.47
N PHE A 172 -22.06 -9.32 -9.34
CA PHE A 172 -20.92 -8.42 -9.26
C PHE A 172 -19.81 -9.01 -8.40
N ILE A 173 -18.58 -8.59 -8.69
CA ILE A 173 -17.38 -8.90 -7.90
C ILE A 173 -16.41 -7.72 -7.93
N ASP A 174 -16.03 -7.21 -6.75
CA ASP A 174 -15.14 -6.05 -6.63
C ASP A 174 -13.69 -6.52 -6.45
N VAL A 175 -13.02 -6.81 -7.55
CA VAL A 175 -11.65 -7.36 -7.57
C VAL A 175 -10.71 -6.62 -8.51
N ALA A 176 -11.17 -5.56 -9.18
CA ALA A 176 -10.29 -4.74 -10.01
C ALA A 176 -9.35 -3.88 -9.15
N GLU A 177 -8.17 -3.61 -9.68
CA GLU A 177 -7.20 -2.71 -9.04
C GLU A 177 -7.80 -1.31 -8.79
N VAL A 178 -7.38 -0.71 -7.68
CA VAL A 178 -7.71 0.68 -7.33
C VAL A 178 -6.61 1.59 -7.85
N ARG A 179 -7.00 2.72 -8.41
CA ARG A 179 -6.08 3.72 -8.99
C ARG A 179 -6.26 5.09 -8.37
N GLU A 180 -5.23 5.88 -8.49
CA GLU A 180 -5.29 7.30 -8.17
C GLU A 180 -6.38 7.99 -9.02
N GLY A 181 -7.19 8.83 -8.36
CA GLY A 181 -8.33 9.49 -9.00
C GLY A 181 -9.64 8.71 -8.96
N ASP A 182 -9.64 7.42 -8.56
CA ASP A 182 -10.89 6.69 -8.33
C ASP A 182 -11.73 7.38 -7.24
N PRO A 183 -13.06 7.38 -7.32
CA PRO A 183 -13.89 7.98 -6.30
C PRO A 183 -13.81 7.21 -4.98
N ALA A 184 -13.67 7.95 -3.87
CA ALA A 184 -13.73 7.36 -2.55
C ALA A 184 -15.15 6.81 -2.25
N PRO A 185 -15.27 5.64 -1.59
CA PRO A 185 -16.57 5.01 -1.33
C PRO A 185 -17.51 5.85 -0.47
N ASP A 186 -16.96 6.72 0.37
CA ASP A 186 -17.72 7.62 1.26
C ASP A 186 -18.08 8.96 0.60
N GLY A 187 -17.74 9.16 -0.68
CA GLY A 187 -17.99 10.39 -1.41
C GLY A 187 -17.08 11.57 -1.03
N SER A 188 -16.02 11.35 -0.27
CA SER A 188 -15.12 12.42 0.18
C SER A 188 -14.23 13.01 -0.94
N GLY A 189 -14.27 12.46 -2.16
CA GLY A 189 -13.54 12.94 -3.32
C GLY A 189 -12.71 11.86 -4.01
N PRO A 190 -11.78 12.23 -4.89
CA PRO A 190 -10.89 11.27 -5.54
C PRO A 190 -9.86 10.71 -4.56
N LEU A 191 -9.53 9.43 -4.74
CA LEU A 191 -8.48 8.75 -3.99
C LEU A 191 -7.09 9.27 -4.42
N ALA A 192 -6.22 9.45 -3.44
CA ALA A 192 -4.79 9.63 -3.66
C ALA A 192 -4.05 8.40 -3.13
N LEU A 193 -3.07 7.91 -3.87
CA LEU A 193 -2.24 6.78 -3.46
C LEU A 193 -1.00 7.28 -2.73
N ALA A 194 -0.73 6.71 -1.57
CA ALA A 194 0.49 6.96 -0.82
C ALA A 194 1.13 5.65 -0.37
N ARG A 195 2.45 5.59 -0.38
CA ARG A 195 3.18 4.50 0.26
C ARG A 195 3.40 4.85 1.71
N GLY A 196 3.10 3.92 2.60
CA GLY A 196 3.33 4.05 4.03
C GLY A 196 4.02 2.82 4.58
N ILE A 197 4.64 2.97 5.74
CA ILE A 197 5.16 1.85 6.52
C ILE A 197 4.12 1.51 7.57
N GLU A 198 3.57 0.29 7.51
CA GLU A 198 2.64 -0.21 8.51
C GLU A 198 3.37 -0.42 9.84
N MET A 199 3.04 0.34 10.86
CA MET A 199 3.63 0.22 12.19
C MET A 199 2.78 -0.57 13.17
N GLY A 200 1.50 -0.66 12.93
CA GLY A 200 0.56 -1.41 13.76
C GLY A 200 -0.63 -1.92 12.96
N HIS A 201 -1.29 -2.96 13.48
CA HIS A 201 -2.45 -3.58 12.85
C HIS A 201 -3.51 -3.95 13.88
N ILE A 202 -4.78 -3.75 13.51
CA ILE A 202 -5.95 -4.17 14.27
C ILE A 202 -6.54 -5.39 13.57
N PHE A 203 -6.60 -6.53 14.29
CA PHE A 203 -7.15 -7.76 13.75
C PHE A 203 -8.57 -7.96 14.32
N GLN A 204 -9.56 -8.02 13.44
CA GLN A 204 -10.93 -8.36 13.78
C GLN A 204 -11.10 -9.88 13.68
N LEU A 205 -10.77 -10.60 14.75
CA LEU A 205 -10.77 -12.07 14.79
C LEU A 205 -12.19 -12.67 14.86
N GLY A 206 -13.19 -11.86 15.15
CA GLY A 206 -14.56 -12.32 15.27
C GLY A 206 -14.74 -13.37 16.38
N ARG A 207 -15.43 -14.46 16.09
CA ARG A 207 -15.72 -15.54 17.03
C ARG A 207 -14.96 -16.83 16.77
N LYS A 208 -14.21 -16.91 15.67
CA LYS A 208 -13.53 -18.13 15.20
C LYS A 208 -12.77 -18.87 16.31
N TYR A 209 -11.90 -18.17 17.03
CA TYR A 209 -11.11 -18.79 18.09
C TYR A 209 -11.92 -19.02 19.37
N ALA A 210 -12.83 -18.11 19.72
CA ALA A 210 -13.68 -18.25 20.89
C ALA A 210 -14.63 -19.46 20.75
N GLU A 211 -15.15 -19.72 19.56
CA GLU A 211 -15.98 -20.89 19.28
C GLU A 211 -15.16 -22.19 19.36
N ALA A 212 -13.99 -22.22 18.69
CA ALA A 212 -13.10 -23.39 18.69
C ALA A 212 -12.60 -23.77 20.09
N LEU A 213 -12.34 -22.76 20.95
CA LEU A 213 -11.85 -22.97 22.32
C LEU A 213 -12.95 -22.99 23.37
N GLY A 214 -14.23 -22.86 22.99
CA GLY A 214 -15.36 -22.89 23.88
C GLY A 214 -15.43 -21.69 24.86
N LEU A 215 -14.84 -20.54 24.49
CA LEU A 215 -14.80 -19.35 25.35
C LEU A 215 -16.18 -18.64 25.33
N LYS A 216 -16.84 -18.69 26.44
CA LYS A 216 -18.15 -18.05 26.67
C LYS A 216 -18.15 -17.28 27.98
N VAL A 217 -18.89 -16.18 27.99
CA VAL A 217 -19.11 -15.35 29.19
C VAL A 217 -20.60 -15.10 29.37
N LEU A 218 -21.01 -14.73 30.58
CA LEU A 218 -22.36 -14.27 30.83
C LEU A 218 -22.52 -12.83 30.37
N ASP A 219 -23.56 -12.55 29.60
CA ASP A 219 -23.93 -11.18 29.25
C ASP A 219 -24.66 -10.49 30.45
N SER A 220 -25.08 -9.25 30.29
CA SER A 220 -25.81 -8.48 31.31
C SER A 220 -27.13 -9.09 31.73
N ASN A 221 -27.66 -10.02 30.94
CA ASN A 221 -28.92 -10.74 31.24
C ASN A 221 -28.66 -12.14 31.82
N GLY A 222 -27.41 -12.48 32.12
CA GLY A 222 -27.04 -13.80 32.64
C GLY A 222 -27.01 -14.91 31.58
N LYS A 223 -27.06 -14.60 30.28
CA LYS A 223 -27.02 -15.58 29.21
C LYS A 223 -25.58 -15.82 28.76
N LEU A 224 -25.18 -17.08 28.58
CA LEU A 224 -23.89 -17.44 28.00
C LEU A 224 -23.82 -17.02 26.53
N VAL A 225 -22.84 -16.18 26.21
CA VAL A 225 -22.55 -15.74 24.86
C VAL A 225 -21.08 -16.00 24.48
N THR A 226 -20.83 -16.37 23.24
CA THR A 226 -19.47 -16.49 22.71
C THR A 226 -18.87 -15.10 22.51
N VAL A 227 -17.68 -14.85 23.03
CA VAL A 227 -17.04 -13.54 22.92
C VAL A 227 -16.59 -13.25 21.51
N THR A 228 -16.65 -11.98 21.12
CA THR A 228 -16.01 -11.46 19.92
C THR A 228 -14.60 -11.02 20.28
N MET A 229 -13.62 -11.41 19.50
CA MET A 229 -12.21 -11.17 19.75
C MET A 229 -11.62 -10.14 18.79
N GLY A 230 -10.74 -9.31 19.31
CA GLY A 230 -9.84 -8.46 18.54
C GLY A 230 -8.41 -8.66 19.02
N SER A 231 -7.45 -8.37 18.15
CA SER A 231 -6.04 -8.34 18.49
C SER A 231 -5.42 -7.05 17.96
N TYR A 232 -4.43 -6.56 18.67
CA TYR A 232 -3.80 -5.27 18.41
C TYR A 232 -2.29 -5.46 18.44
N GLY A 233 -1.64 -5.31 17.28
CA GLY A 233 -0.19 -5.49 17.15
C GLY A 233 0.51 -4.18 16.83
N VAL A 234 1.71 -3.96 17.41
CA VAL A 234 2.63 -2.88 17.02
C VAL A 234 4.00 -3.48 16.75
N GLY A 235 4.55 -3.17 15.57
CA GLY A 235 5.90 -3.58 15.18
C GLY A 235 6.94 -2.66 15.79
N VAL A 236 7.38 -2.91 17.03
CA VAL A 236 8.32 -2.01 17.75
C VAL A 236 9.61 -1.81 16.95
N SER A 237 10.25 -2.89 16.48
CA SER A 237 11.47 -2.80 15.66
C SER A 237 11.21 -2.09 14.33
N ARG A 238 10.04 -2.30 13.72
CA ARG A 238 9.64 -1.59 12.50
C ARG A 238 9.45 -0.10 12.77
N ALA A 239 8.87 0.27 13.93
CA ALA A 239 8.71 1.68 14.31
C ALA A 239 10.08 2.37 14.45
N VAL A 240 11.08 1.71 15.04
CA VAL A 240 12.45 2.24 15.11
C VAL A 240 13.04 2.46 13.71
N ALA A 241 12.89 1.47 12.80
CA ALA A 241 13.35 1.59 11.42
C ALA A 241 12.64 2.73 10.66
N ALA A 242 11.32 2.87 10.85
CA ALA A 242 10.53 3.92 10.22
C ALA A 242 10.95 5.32 10.70
N VAL A 243 11.25 5.48 11.99
CA VAL A 243 11.76 6.74 12.54
C VAL A 243 13.14 7.04 11.98
N ALA A 244 14.05 6.05 11.94
CA ALA A 244 15.37 6.20 11.36
C ALA A 244 15.32 6.67 9.91
N GLU A 245 14.46 6.04 9.09
CA GLU A 245 14.25 6.43 7.68
C GLU A 245 13.67 7.84 7.54
N ALA A 246 12.69 8.20 8.38
CA ALA A 246 12.03 9.51 8.31
C ALA A 246 12.90 10.67 8.80
N THR A 247 13.96 10.39 9.58
CA THR A 247 14.80 11.43 10.21
C THR A 247 16.25 11.44 9.73
N CYS A 248 16.66 10.51 8.86
CA CYS A 248 18.02 10.52 8.27
C CYS A 248 18.18 11.66 7.24
N ASP A 249 19.44 12.07 7.06
CA ASP A 249 19.88 12.98 6.01
C ASP A 249 21.10 12.40 5.27
N ASP A 250 21.72 13.18 4.38
CA ASP A 250 22.88 12.77 3.58
C ASP A 250 24.12 12.39 4.44
N LYS A 251 24.15 12.76 5.70
CA LYS A 251 25.26 12.51 6.62
C LYS A 251 25.04 11.26 7.50
N GLY A 252 23.79 10.87 7.70
CA GLY A 252 23.43 9.74 8.53
C GLY A 252 22.15 9.92 9.32
N LEU A 253 22.03 9.24 10.45
CA LEU A 253 20.87 9.30 11.33
C LEU A 253 20.75 10.66 12.03
N ALA A 254 19.54 11.03 12.40
CA ALA A 254 19.24 12.23 13.20
C ALA A 254 18.08 11.92 14.16
N TRP A 255 18.38 11.16 15.21
CA TRP A 255 17.39 10.68 16.15
C TRP A 255 16.61 11.80 16.84
N PRO A 256 15.29 11.67 17.00
CA PRO A 256 14.53 12.44 17.98
C PRO A 256 15.07 12.18 19.40
N LEU A 257 15.04 13.19 20.25
CA LEU A 257 15.58 13.11 21.60
C LEU A 257 15.01 11.95 22.44
N GLU A 258 13.69 11.70 22.24
CA GLU A 258 12.94 10.69 22.99
C GLU A 258 13.28 9.24 22.59
N LEU A 259 13.82 9.06 21.37
CA LEU A 259 14.08 7.74 20.78
C LEU A 259 15.57 7.48 20.55
N ALA A 260 16.40 8.47 20.82
CA ALA A 260 17.83 8.32 20.68
C ALA A 260 18.38 7.32 21.70
N PRO A 261 19.26 6.38 21.28
CA PRO A 261 19.90 5.44 22.20
C PRO A 261 20.75 6.15 23.25
N TYR A 262 21.27 7.34 22.91
CA TYR A 262 21.90 8.28 23.83
C TYR A 262 21.47 9.70 23.43
N GLN A 263 21.13 10.55 24.40
CA GLN A 263 20.72 11.92 24.10
C GLN A 263 21.91 12.82 23.76
N VAL A 264 23.06 12.51 24.32
CA VAL A 264 24.28 13.30 24.17
C VAL A 264 25.46 12.44 23.78
N GLN A 265 26.27 12.90 22.84
CA GLN A 265 27.57 12.31 22.55
C GLN A 265 28.66 13.29 22.92
N VAL A 266 29.64 12.86 23.74
CA VAL A 266 30.81 13.65 24.10
C VAL A 266 32.00 13.17 23.28
N LEU A 267 32.65 14.11 22.56
CA LEU A 267 33.73 13.84 21.63
C LEU A 267 35.01 14.55 22.08
N VAL A 268 36.13 13.84 22.13
CA VAL A 268 37.46 14.44 22.30
C VAL A 268 38.17 14.49 20.97
N THR A 269 38.60 15.70 20.55
CA THR A 269 39.26 15.91 19.25
C THR A 269 40.79 16.18 19.37
N GLY A 270 41.34 16.08 20.55
CA GLY A 270 42.76 16.22 20.81
C GLY A 270 43.38 14.98 21.45
N LYS A 271 44.69 15.05 21.70
CA LYS A 271 45.46 13.99 22.39
C LYS A 271 45.90 14.43 23.80
N ASP A 272 45.56 15.62 24.20
CA ASP A 272 45.97 16.19 25.48
C ASP A 272 45.18 15.53 26.61
N GLN A 273 45.87 15.23 27.72
CA GLN A 273 45.25 14.59 28.87
C GLN A 273 44.17 15.47 29.50
N GLU A 274 44.38 16.81 29.50
CA GLU A 274 43.41 17.78 29.97
C GLU A 274 42.08 17.72 29.20
N MET A 275 42.13 17.61 27.85
CA MET A 275 40.93 17.44 27.03
C MET A 275 40.19 16.15 27.35
N SER A 276 40.89 15.05 27.54
CA SER A 276 40.27 13.77 27.88
C SER A 276 39.62 13.82 29.26
N GLN A 277 40.30 14.42 30.26
CA GLN A 277 39.77 14.56 31.62
C GLN A 277 38.51 15.46 31.61
N THR A 278 38.57 16.63 30.93
CA THR A 278 37.42 17.53 30.82
C THR A 278 36.21 16.86 30.16
N ALA A 279 36.45 16.04 29.13
CA ALA A 279 35.38 15.31 28.46
C ALA A 279 34.76 14.22 29.35
N GLU A 280 35.57 13.50 30.09
CA GLU A 280 35.14 12.48 31.06
C GLU A 280 34.32 13.13 32.18
N ASP A 281 34.78 14.26 32.72
CA ASP A 281 34.08 15.01 33.76
C ASP A 281 32.73 15.55 33.26
N LEU A 282 32.69 16.09 32.03
CA LEU A 282 31.43 16.55 31.38
C LEU A 282 30.49 15.37 31.15
N ALA A 283 30.97 14.25 30.66
CA ALA A 283 30.16 13.05 30.49
C ALA A 283 29.53 12.57 31.79
N GLY A 284 30.33 12.58 32.85
CA GLY A 284 29.87 12.25 34.20
C GLY A 284 28.83 13.22 34.75
N GLN A 285 29.03 14.54 34.54
CA GLN A 285 28.09 15.57 34.98
C GLN A 285 26.76 15.50 34.20
N LEU A 286 26.81 15.29 32.88
CA LEU A 286 25.65 15.11 32.05
C LEU A 286 24.85 13.85 32.44
N SER A 287 25.53 12.75 32.69
CA SER A 287 24.90 11.54 33.22
C SER A 287 24.29 11.75 34.61
N GLY A 288 25.00 12.53 35.47
CA GLY A 288 24.51 12.87 36.79
C GLY A 288 23.22 13.68 36.84
N VAL A 289 22.88 14.40 35.74
CA VAL A 289 21.61 15.10 35.58
C VAL A 289 20.54 14.29 34.82
N GLY A 290 20.77 12.99 34.64
CA GLY A 290 19.80 12.03 34.09
C GLY A 290 19.75 11.99 32.56
N LEU A 291 20.83 12.36 31.88
CA LEU A 291 20.98 12.20 30.43
C LEU A 291 21.75 10.89 30.12
N ASP A 292 21.34 10.19 29.07
CA ASP A 292 22.10 9.08 28.53
C ASP A 292 23.22 9.62 27.64
N VAL A 293 24.48 9.31 27.99
CA VAL A 293 25.66 9.89 27.35
C VAL A 293 26.53 8.82 26.72
N LEU A 294 26.86 9.02 25.44
CA LEU A 294 27.86 8.27 24.72
C LEU A 294 29.19 9.03 24.72
N TYR A 295 30.19 8.55 25.50
CA TYR A 295 31.53 9.12 25.49
C TYR A 295 32.44 8.41 24.49
N ASP A 296 32.98 9.14 23.52
CA ASP A 296 33.94 8.62 22.53
C ASP A 296 35.40 8.82 23.03
N ASP A 297 35.89 7.85 23.78
CA ASP A 297 37.24 7.80 24.31
C ASP A 297 38.25 7.17 23.33
N ARG A 298 37.85 6.75 22.16
CA ARG A 298 38.71 6.07 21.18
C ARG A 298 39.88 6.93 20.72
N LYS A 299 41.02 6.29 20.46
CA LYS A 299 42.20 6.91 19.88
C LYS A 299 42.06 7.02 18.35
N ALA A 300 41.01 7.73 17.87
CA ALA A 300 40.73 7.95 16.47
C ALA A 300 41.00 9.42 16.07
N SER A 301 41.18 9.68 14.78
CA SER A 301 41.32 11.06 14.32
C SER A 301 40.02 11.86 14.50
N PRO A 302 40.08 13.19 14.67
CA PRO A 302 38.88 14.02 14.78
C PRO A 302 37.90 13.82 13.62
N GLY A 303 38.39 13.69 12.41
CA GLY A 303 37.56 13.45 11.23
C GLY A 303 36.74 12.17 11.34
N VAL A 304 37.34 11.07 11.75
CA VAL A 304 36.65 9.79 11.98
C VAL A 304 35.56 9.95 13.06
N LYS A 305 35.91 10.55 14.20
CA LYS A 305 34.94 10.77 15.28
C LYS A 305 33.75 11.63 14.86
N PHE A 306 33.97 12.69 14.06
CA PHE A 306 32.89 13.52 13.55
C PHE A 306 32.01 12.77 12.54
N THR A 307 32.62 12.02 11.63
CA THR A 307 31.87 11.22 10.67
C THR A 307 31.02 10.17 11.40
N ASP A 308 31.60 9.46 12.37
CA ASP A 308 30.87 8.46 13.14
C ASP A 308 29.72 9.10 13.94
N ALA A 309 29.95 10.29 14.52
CA ALA A 309 28.91 11.04 15.25
C ALA A 309 27.74 11.46 14.33
N GLU A 310 28.05 11.89 13.10
CA GLU A 310 27.02 12.23 12.12
C GLU A 310 26.25 10.99 11.64
N VAL A 311 26.95 9.85 11.42
CA VAL A 311 26.32 8.58 11.03
C VAL A 311 25.44 8.02 12.14
N LEU A 312 25.93 8.02 13.41
CA LEU A 312 25.18 7.56 14.58
C LEU A 312 23.99 8.46 14.92
N GLY A 313 24.11 9.76 14.68
CA GLY A 313 23.02 10.72 14.75
C GLY A 313 22.48 11.03 16.14
N MET A 314 23.34 11.04 17.17
CA MET A 314 22.90 11.46 18.51
C MET A 314 22.43 12.93 18.49
N PRO A 315 21.31 13.28 19.18
CA PRO A 315 20.70 14.60 19.10
C PRO A 315 21.63 15.76 19.41
N ILE A 316 22.46 15.61 20.44
CA ILE A 316 23.37 16.64 20.92
C ILE A 316 24.80 16.08 20.92
N ALA A 317 25.76 16.84 20.41
CA ALA A 317 27.17 16.53 20.55
C ALA A 317 27.89 17.63 21.34
N VAL A 318 28.67 17.23 22.34
CA VAL A 318 29.59 18.12 23.08
C VAL A 318 31.01 17.81 22.63
N VAL A 319 31.66 18.77 22.02
CA VAL A 319 33.00 18.61 21.44
C VAL A 319 34.04 19.30 22.32
N VAL A 320 34.90 18.51 22.92
CA VAL A 320 36.06 19.01 23.66
C VAL A 320 37.27 19.01 22.71
N GLY A 321 37.69 20.21 22.31
CA GLY A 321 38.71 20.41 21.31
C GLY A 321 39.59 21.64 21.58
N ARG A 322 40.03 22.27 20.50
CA ARG A 322 40.97 23.42 20.58
C ARG A 322 40.41 24.58 21.40
N GLY A 323 39.09 24.75 21.48
CA GLY A 323 38.43 25.78 22.27
C GLY A 323 38.70 25.68 23.77
N LEU A 324 39.11 24.49 24.26
CA LEU A 324 39.42 24.26 25.68
C LEU A 324 40.54 25.21 26.20
N LYS A 325 41.49 25.57 25.36
CA LYS A 325 42.52 26.56 25.69
C LYS A 325 41.95 27.95 26.05
N ASN A 326 40.76 28.24 25.59
CA ASN A 326 39.99 29.46 25.89
C ASN A 326 38.89 29.18 26.91
N GLY A 327 38.89 28.03 27.57
CA GLY A 327 37.88 27.61 28.53
C GLY A 327 36.50 27.29 27.95
N VAL A 328 36.40 27.01 26.63
CA VAL A 328 35.12 26.74 25.97
C VAL A 328 35.09 25.35 25.32
N VAL A 329 33.88 24.80 25.19
CA VAL A 329 33.53 23.59 24.43
C VAL A 329 32.47 23.93 23.38
N GLU A 330 32.39 23.13 22.32
CA GLU A 330 31.37 23.34 21.30
C GLU A 330 30.19 22.40 21.55
N VAL A 331 28.98 22.96 21.61
CA VAL A 331 27.70 22.19 21.66
C VAL A 331 27.06 22.25 20.31
N ARG A 332 26.69 21.09 19.76
CA ARG A 332 26.06 20.95 18.43
C ARG A 332 24.69 20.29 18.56
N ASN A 333 23.74 20.81 17.83
CA ASN A 333 22.45 20.15 17.63
C ASN A 333 22.44 19.43 16.26
N ARG A 334 22.23 18.10 16.25
CA ARG A 334 22.31 17.28 15.04
C ARG A 334 21.20 17.62 14.03
N ARG A 335 19.99 17.92 14.49
CA ARG A 335 18.83 18.18 13.63
C ARG A 335 18.83 19.58 13.02
N THR A 336 19.17 20.60 13.81
CA THR A 336 19.18 21.98 13.33
C THR A 336 20.47 22.38 12.65
N GLY A 337 21.57 21.63 12.90
CA GLY A 337 22.90 21.96 12.47
C GLY A 337 23.54 23.12 13.27
N GLU A 338 22.83 23.65 14.28
CA GLU A 338 23.32 24.72 15.13
C GLU A 338 24.58 24.28 15.88
N ARG A 339 25.56 25.19 15.96
CA ARG A 339 26.81 25.03 16.71
C ARG A 339 27.06 26.25 17.52
N ARG A 340 27.36 26.10 18.80
CA ARG A 340 27.71 27.21 19.67
C ARG A 340 28.88 26.85 20.60
N GLU A 341 29.78 27.81 20.79
CA GLU A 341 30.81 27.67 21.83
C GLU A 341 30.22 28.18 23.16
N VAL A 342 30.43 27.40 24.21
CA VAL A 342 29.97 27.70 25.57
C VAL A 342 31.11 27.49 26.56
N PRO A 343 31.21 28.29 27.65
CA PRO A 343 32.14 28.01 28.73
C PRO A 343 31.96 26.57 29.24
N VAL A 344 33.06 25.89 29.59
CA VAL A 344 33.01 24.52 30.11
C VAL A 344 32.04 24.41 31.29
N ALA A 345 32.06 25.41 32.21
CA ALA A 345 31.18 25.44 33.37
C ALA A 345 29.69 25.55 33.03
N GLU A 346 29.33 26.03 31.85
CA GLU A 346 27.97 26.24 31.38
C GLU A 346 27.49 25.13 30.42
N ALA A 347 28.38 24.20 30.04
CA ALA A 347 28.09 23.18 29.06
C ALA A 347 26.88 22.29 29.43
N VAL A 348 26.81 21.88 30.69
CA VAL A 348 25.69 21.09 31.22
C VAL A 348 24.36 21.84 31.11
N THR A 349 24.36 23.10 31.52
CA THR A 349 23.17 23.98 31.43
C THR A 349 22.72 24.16 29.98
N ALA A 350 23.67 24.41 29.08
CA ALA A 350 23.40 24.57 27.66
C ALA A 350 22.79 23.30 27.02
N VAL A 351 23.28 22.13 27.41
CA VAL A 351 22.71 20.83 26.95
C VAL A 351 21.32 20.61 27.54
N ARG A 352 21.11 20.92 28.81
CA ARG A 352 19.79 20.82 29.46
C ARG A 352 18.73 21.71 28.78
N GLU A 353 19.09 22.94 28.43
CA GLU A 353 18.19 23.82 27.65
C GLU A 353 17.75 23.20 26.30
N LEU A 354 18.70 22.57 25.61
CA LEU A 354 18.41 21.91 24.33
C LEU A 354 17.61 20.62 24.47
N THR A 355 17.72 19.95 25.61
CA THR A 355 17.01 18.68 25.89
C THR A 355 15.66 18.90 26.61
N GLY A 356 15.40 20.11 27.11
CA GLY A 356 14.20 20.42 27.90
C GLY A 356 14.14 19.68 29.25
N ARG A 357 15.29 19.30 29.82
CA ARG A 357 15.43 18.52 31.06
C ARG A 357 16.21 19.27 32.13
#